data_4de6758ee6b31aee89063e1f6ff77f27
#
_entry.id   4de6758ee6b31aee89063e1f6ff77f27
#
_cell.length_a   1.000
_cell.length_b   1.000
_cell.length_c   1.000
_cell.angle_alpha   90.00
_cell.angle_beta   90.00
_cell.angle_gamma   90.00
#
_symmetry.space_group_name_H-M   'P 1'
#
loop_
_entity.id
_entity.type
_entity.pdbx_description
1 polymer ?
#
loop_
_entity_poly.entity_id
_entity_poly.type
_entity_poly.pdbx_seq_one_letter_code
_entity_poly.pdbx_strand_id
1 'polypeptide(L)'
;MGLPCNKHHRIKPKQRFDILFGKDNYKIFQTPIPKDDPLNWTDSKSYKDRLKSARKKTGMDCGMMVVSGFINDIKITAVASDFDFLGASMAAAEGEAFLYGIQHAIENKTPFLCVSAGGGMRMMESLISLSQMTRTTLAINELKNNNLPYLVCITDPTAGGITASYAM
;
A
#
# COMPACT_ATOMS: atom_id res chain seq x y z
N MET A 1 -4.38 31.28 6.28
CA MET A 1 -4.57 30.88 4.87
C MET A 1 -3.25 31.07 4.17
N GLY A 2 -2.59 29.99 3.74
CA GLY A 2 -1.38 30.09 2.93
C GLY A 2 -1.75 30.60 1.52
N LEU A 3 -0.87 31.37 0.91
CA LEU A 3 -1.02 31.78 -0.47
C LEU A 3 -1.12 30.54 -1.37
N PRO A 4 -2.02 30.49 -2.38
CA PRO A 4 -2.10 29.37 -3.31
C PRO A 4 -0.78 29.29 -4.08
N CYS A 5 0.05 28.32 -3.72
CA CYS A 5 1.18 27.95 -4.55
C CYS A 5 0.70 26.88 -5.53
N ASN A 6 0.98 26.99 -6.81
CA ASN A 6 0.62 25.99 -7.83
C ASN A 6 1.42 24.68 -7.67
N LYS A 7 1.90 24.37 -6.47
CA LYS A 7 2.71 23.18 -6.19
C LYS A 7 1.82 22.05 -5.64
N HIS A 8 1.84 20.92 -6.35
CA HIS A 8 1.22 19.69 -5.85
C HIS A 8 2.06 19.09 -4.72
N HIS A 9 1.41 18.72 -3.63
CA HIS A 9 2.04 18.08 -2.48
C HIS A 9 1.61 16.62 -2.40
N ARG A 10 2.56 15.75 -2.02
CA ARG A 10 2.22 14.38 -1.66
C ARG A 10 1.47 14.37 -0.33
N ILE A 11 0.40 13.60 -0.26
CA ILE A 11 -0.39 13.41 0.96
C ILE A 11 -0.21 11.99 1.48
N LYS A 12 -0.25 11.85 2.81
CA LYS A 12 -0.09 10.56 3.49
C LYS A 12 -1.35 9.69 3.39
N PRO A 13 -1.22 8.35 3.56
CA PRO A 13 -2.38 7.44 3.55
C PRO A 13 -3.52 7.88 4.47
N LYS A 14 -3.22 8.25 5.73
CA LYS A 14 -4.23 8.73 6.67
C LYS A 14 -4.99 9.94 6.14
N GLN A 15 -4.30 10.94 5.58
CA GLN A 15 -4.93 12.12 5.00
C GLN A 15 -5.83 11.76 3.79
N ARG A 16 -5.42 10.78 2.96
CA ARG A 16 -6.25 10.30 1.85
C ARG A 16 -7.53 9.65 2.36
N PHE A 17 -7.43 8.81 3.38
CA PHE A 17 -8.59 8.16 3.97
C PHE A 17 -9.51 9.12 4.72
N ASP A 18 -8.94 10.14 5.38
CA ASP A 18 -9.72 11.23 5.98
C ASP A 18 -10.54 12.01 4.93
N ILE A 19 -9.99 12.18 3.72
CA ILE A 19 -10.70 12.82 2.58
C ILE A 19 -11.77 11.88 2.00
N LEU A 20 -11.47 10.59 1.86
CA LEU A 20 -12.37 9.62 1.21
C LEU A 20 -13.54 9.21 2.11
N PHE A 21 -13.29 8.94 3.37
CA PHE A 21 -14.26 8.35 4.30
C PHE A 21 -14.78 9.35 5.35
N GLY A 22 -14.16 10.53 5.45
CA GLY A 22 -14.34 11.43 6.58
C GLY A 22 -13.35 11.12 7.72
N LYS A 23 -13.01 12.16 8.46
CA LYS A 23 -12.02 12.08 9.54
C LYS A 23 -12.43 11.03 10.58
N ASP A 24 -11.52 10.08 10.81
CA ASP A 24 -11.65 8.98 11.76
C ASP A 24 -12.89 8.07 11.56
N ASN A 25 -13.52 8.13 10.35
CA ASN A 25 -14.72 7.36 10.00
C ASN A 25 -14.38 6.08 9.20
N TYR A 26 -13.27 5.44 9.53
CA TYR A 26 -12.82 4.18 8.95
C TYR A 26 -12.01 3.37 9.96
N LYS A 27 -11.97 2.06 9.78
CA LYS A 27 -11.18 1.14 10.59
C LYS A 27 -9.85 0.87 9.92
N ILE A 28 -8.74 1.09 10.63
CA ILE A 28 -7.39 0.71 10.19
C ILE A 28 -7.13 -0.72 10.65
N PHE A 29 -6.53 -1.54 9.78
CA PHE A 29 -6.16 -2.91 10.10
C PHE A 29 -4.65 -3.04 10.35
N GLN A 30 -4.31 -3.85 11.34
CA GLN A 30 -2.96 -4.38 11.46
C GLN A 30 -2.81 -5.54 10.49
N THR A 31 -1.76 -5.49 9.69
CA THR A 31 -1.47 -6.50 8.67
C THR A 31 -0.28 -7.37 9.08
N PRO A 32 -0.17 -8.60 8.57
CA PRO A 32 0.97 -9.45 8.87
C PRO A 32 2.29 -8.79 8.48
N ILE A 33 3.27 -8.83 9.37
CA ILE A 33 4.62 -8.32 9.12
C ILE A 33 5.60 -9.50 9.07
N PRO A 34 6.12 -9.85 7.90
CA PRO A 34 7.16 -10.86 7.74
C PRO A 34 8.46 -10.46 8.46
N LYS A 35 9.36 -11.44 8.60
CA LYS A 35 10.69 -11.22 9.17
C LYS A 35 11.42 -10.10 8.41
N ASP A 36 11.92 -9.14 9.17
CA ASP A 36 12.74 -8.05 8.64
C ASP A 36 14.05 -8.59 8.05
N ASP A 37 14.43 -8.03 6.89
CA ASP A 37 15.73 -8.27 6.26
C ASP A 37 16.09 -9.76 6.16
N PRO A 38 15.31 -10.56 5.40
CA PRO A 38 15.53 -12.00 5.29
C PRO A 38 16.87 -12.35 4.62
N LEU A 39 17.47 -11.41 3.88
CA LEU A 39 18.71 -11.62 3.12
C LEU A 39 19.96 -11.02 3.81
N ASN A 40 19.80 -10.36 4.98
CA ASN A 40 20.86 -9.61 5.66
C ASN A 40 21.57 -8.60 4.74
N TRP A 41 20.75 -7.84 3.99
CA TRP A 41 21.22 -6.94 2.96
C TRP A 41 21.84 -5.67 3.56
N THR A 42 23.01 -5.28 3.03
CA THR A 42 23.72 -4.07 3.43
C THR A 42 24.40 -3.44 2.22
N ASP A 43 24.25 -2.11 2.08
CA ASP A 43 25.08 -1.27 1.20
C ASP A 43 25.83 -0.24 2.08
N SER A 44 25.61 1.05 1.86
CA SER A 44 26.09 2.13 2.74
C SER A 44 25.45 2.10 4.15
N LYS A 45 24.30 1.40 4.31
CA LYS A 45 23.53 1.26 5.55
C LYS A 45 22.76 -0.05 5.53
N SER A 46 22.65 -0.73 6.69
CA SER A 46 21.88 -1.97 6.76
C SER A 46 20.40 -1.76 6.43
N TYR A 47 19.77 -2.75 5.81
CA TYR A 47 18.34 -2.67 5.50
C TYR A 47 17.48 -2.59 6.77
N LYS A 48 17.88 -3.27 7.84
CA LYS A 48 17.24 -3.17 9.17
C LYS A 48 17.21 -1.73 9.68
N ASP A 49 18.32 -0.98 9.54
CA ASP A 49 18.36 0.43 9.95
C ASP A 49 17.51 1.33 9.07
N ARG A 50 17.42 1.01 7.77
CA ARG A 50 16.51 1.71 6.85
C ARG A 50 15.05 1.50 7.25
N LEU A 51 14.65 0.26 7.54
CA LEU A 51 13.29 -0.06 8.02
C LEU A 51 12.99 0.64 9.33
N LYS A 52 13.89 0.59 10.32
CA LYS A 52 13.74 1.30 11.60
C LYS A 52 13.55 2.80 11.41
N SER A 53 14.33 3.41 10.51
CA SER A 53 14.24 4.84 10.20
C SER A 53 12.92 5.18 9.51
N ALA A 54 12.46 4.34 8.57
CA ALA A 54 11.20 4.53 7.86
C ALA A 54 10.00 4.42 8.82
N ARG A 55 9.98 3.40 9.68
CA ARG A 55 8.95 3.23 10.73
C ARG A 55 8.89 4.42 11.67
N LYS A 56 10.06 4.91 12.13
CA LYS A 56 10.13 6.12 12.97
C LYS A 56 9.59 7.36 12.26
N LYS A 57 9.87 7.51 10.96
CA LYS A 57 9.44 8.66 10.15
C LYS A 57 7.94 8.65 9.87
N THR A 58 7.38 7.49 9.57
CA THR A 58 5.99 7.37 9.10
C THR A 58 4.99 7.00 10.19
N GLY A 59 5.46 6.37 11.28
CA GLY A 59 4.61 5.76 12.30
C GLY A 59 3.90 4.49 11.82
N MET A 60 4.34 3.91 10.71
CA MET A 60 3.75 2.71 10.08
C MET A 60 4.74 1.54 10.15
N ASP A 61 4.24 0.31 10.24
CA ASP A 61 5.07 -0.90 10.26
C ASP A 61 5.58 -1.29 8.86
N CYS A 62 4.82 -0.96 7.81
CA CYS A 62 5.20 -1.12 6.40
C CYS A 62 4.69 0.05 5.55
N GLY A 63 5.02 0.08 4.28
CA GLY A 63 4.68 1.17 3.35
C GLY A 63 3.24 1.18 2.86
N MET A 64 2.36 0.31 3.37
CA MET A 64 0.95 0.24 3.00
C MET A 64 0.04 0.29 4.23
N MET A 65 -1.05 1.06 4.13
CA MET A 65 -2.10 1.12 5.13
C MET A 65 -3.38 0.52 4.55
N VAL A 66 -3.97 -0.44 5.25
CA VAL A 66 -5.24 -1.09 4.87
C VAL A 66 -6.35 -0.60 5.78
N VAL A 67 -7.47 -0.23 5.19
CA VAL A 67 -8.64 0.29 5.92
C VAL A 67 -9.94 -0.26 5.36
N SER A 68 -11.02 -0.14 6.15
CA SER A 68 -12.40 -0.29 5.67
C SER A 68 -13.24 0.84 6.22
N GLY A 69 -14.05 1.44 5.35
CA GLY A 69 -14.94 2.55 5.68
C GLY A 69 -16.11 2.62 4.70
N PHE A 70 -16.93 3.66 4.85
CA PHE A 70 -18.08 3.89 3.98
C PHE A 70 -17.85 5.15 3.13
N ILE A 71 -18.16 5.05 1.83
CA ILE A 71 -18.33 6.20 0.94
C ILE A 71 -19.80 6.23 0.57
N ASN A 72 -20.53 7.25 1.04
CA ASN A 72 -21.98 7.22 1.11
C ASN A 72 -22.42 5.95 1.87
N ASP A 73 -23.31 5.14 1.30
CA ASP A 73 -23.81 3.90 1.92
C ASP A 73 -23.06 2.63 1.48
N ILE A 74 -21.97 2.79 0.72
CA ILE A 74 -21.19 1.66 0.18
C ILE A 74 -19.98 1.42 1.07
N LYS A 75 -19.91 0.24 1.69
CA LYS A 75 -18.72 -0.21 2.42
C LYS A 75 -17.61 -0.56 1.43
N ILE A 76 -16.41 -0.03 1.66
CA ILE A 76 -15.25 -0.23 0.79
C ILE A 76 -14.07 -0.69 1.64
N THR A 77 -13.31 -1.66 1.15
CA THR A 77 -11.97 -1.97 1.65
C THR A 77 -10.96 -1.23 0.78
N ALA A 78 -10.00 -0.54 1.39
CA ALA A 78 -9.04 0.25 0.65
C ALA A 78 -7.61 0.05 1.17
N VAL A 79 -6.64 0.23 0.26
CA VAL A 79 -5.22 0.28 0.59
C VAL A 79 -4.60 1.54 0.01
N ALA A 80 -3.67 2.17 0.74
CA ALA A 80 -2.90 3.29 0.23
C ALA A 80 -1.43 3.16 0.61
N SER A 81 -0.55 3.50 -0.33
CA SER A 81 0.89 3.49 -0.16
C SER A 81 1.41 4.81 0.42
N ASP A 82 2.40 4.74 1.32
CA ASP A 82 3.11 5.90 1.86
C ASP A 82 4.48 6.05 1.19
N PHE A 83 4.65 7.09 0.37
CA PHE A 83 5.92 7.35 -0.32
C PHE A 83 7.08 7.66 0.64
N ASP A 84 6.79 8.14 1.84
CA ASP A 84 7.80 8.38 2.86
C ASP A 84 8.39 7.10 3.45
N PHE A 85 7.72 5.95 3.25
CA PHE A 85 8.23 4.64 3.64
C PHE A 85 9.04 4.03 2.47
N LEU A 86 10.34 4.27 2.44
CA LEU A 86 11.27 3.73 1.43
C LEU A 86 10.79 3.90 -0.03
N GLY A 87 10.24 5.10 -0.36
CA GLY A 87 9.72 5.39 -1.69
C GLY A 87 8.47 4.59 -2.06
N ALA A 88 7.73 4.09 -1.08
CA ALA A 88 6.60 3.16 -1.23
C ALA A 88 6.93 1.93 -2.09
N SER A 89 8.19 1.50 -2.08
CA SER A 89 8.61 0.31 -2.82
C SER A 89 7.98 -0.94 -2.22
N MET A 90 7.50 -1.83 -3.09
CA MET A 90 6.87 -3.10 -2.71
C MET A 90 7.91 -4.12 -2.23
N ALA A 91 7.68 -4.68 -1.05
CA ALA A 91 8.42 -5.78 -0.47
C ALA A 91 7.46 -6.79 0.16
N ALA A 92 7.95 -7.77 0.90
CA ALA A 92 7.11 -8.81 1.50
C ALA A 92 6.01 -8.24 2.39
N ALA A 93 6.32 -7.28 3.26
CA ALA A 93 5.35 -6.68 4.18
C ALA A 93 4.23 -5.92 3.46
N GLU A 94 4.58 -5.16 2.44
CA GLU A 94 3.60 -4.46 1.59
C GLU A 94 2.75 -5.45 0.79
N GLY A 95 3.35 -6.54 0.31
CA GLY A 95 2.63 -7.64 -0.35
C GLY A 95 1.62 -8.30 0.58
N GLU A 96 2.01 -8.65 1.80
CA GLU A 96 1.09 -9.20 2.81
C GLU A 96 -0.05 -8.23 3.14
N ALA A 97 0.25 -6.94 3.28
CA ALA A 97 -0.78 -5.93 3.50
C ALA A 97 -1.79 -5.85 2.35
N PHE A 98 -1.32 -5.90 1.11
CA PHE A 98 -2.18 -5.89 -0.08
C PHE A 98 -3.07 -7.15 -0.13
N LEU A 99 -2.49 -8.33 0.07
CA LEU A 99 -3.22 -9.61 0.09
C LEU A 99 -4.26 -9.64 1.22
N TYR A 100 -3.88 -9.17 2.41
CA TYR A 100 -4.81 -9.05 3.53
C TYR A 100 -6.01 -8.18 3.18
N GLY A 101 -5.77 -7.03 2.51
CA GLY A 101 -6.84 -6.15 2.06
C GLY A 101 -7.78 -6.81 1.06
N ILE A 102 -7.24 -7.53 0.08
CA ILE A 102 -8.02 -8.31 -0.90
C ILE A 102 -8.85 -9.39 -0.19
N GLN A 103 -8.23 -10.18 0.69
CA GLN A 103 -8.93 -11.22 1.45
C GLN A 103 -10.08 -10.64 2.27
N HIS A 104 -9.81 -9.53 2.99
CA HIS A 104 -10.85 -8.81 3.73
C HIS A 104 -12.00 -8.33 2.83
N ALA A 105 -11.68 -7.84 1.61
CA ALA A 105 -12.70 -7.42 0.66
C ALA A 105 -13.58 -8.59 0.20
N ILE A 106 -12.99 -9.75 -0.08
CA ILE A 106 -13.71 -10.97 -0.47
C ILE A 106 -14.64 -11.45 0.66
N GLU A 107 -14.11 -11.58 1.88
CA GLU A 107 -14.87 -12.04 3.06
C GLU A 107 -16.05 -11.13 3.41
N ASN A 108 -15.87 -9.82 3.23
CA ASN A 108 -16.90 -8.82 3.52
C ASN A 108 -17.75 -8.42 2.30
N LYS A 109 -17.47 -9.00 1.12
CA LYS A 109 -18.15 -8.69 -0.16
C LYS A 109 -18.13 -7.19 -0.48
N THR A 110 -16.98 -6.56 -0.32
CA THR A 110 -16.78 -5.13 -0.59
C THR A 110 -15.96 -4.91 -1.86
N PRO A 111 -16.19 -3.80 -2.59
CA PRO A 111 -15.20 -3.30 -3.56
C PRO A 111 -13.83 -3.10 -2.89
N PHE A 112 -12.76 -3.25 -3.68
CA PHE A 112 -11.41 -2.97 -3.22
C PHE A 112 -10.82 -1.78 -3.97
N LEU A 113 -10.41 -0.75 -3.22
CA LEU A 113 -9.79 0.46 -3.75
C LEU A 113 -8.30 0.47 -3.42
N CYS A 114 -7.45 0.53 -4.44
CA CYS A 114 -6.01 0.72 -4.29
C CYS A 114 -5.62 2.15 -4.66
N VAL A 115 -5.05 2.90 -3.72
CA VAL A 115 -4.41 4.19 -3.99
C VAL A 115 -2.91 3.95 -4.08
N SER A 116 -2.43 3.76 -5.30
CA SER A 116 -1.05 3.36 -5.56
C SER A 116 -0.10 4.57 -5.56
N ALA A 117 1.05 4.37 -4.94
CA ALA A 117 2.23 5.22 -5.10
C ALA A 117 3.47 4.35 -5.00
N GLY A 118 4.55 4.73 -5.66
CA GLY A 118 5.85 4.08 -5.46
C GLY A 118 6.67 3.91 -6.72
N GLY A 119 7.97 3.66 -6.49
CA GLY A 119 8.97 3.50 -7.56
C GLY A 119 9.12 2.08 -8.12
N GLY A 120 8.48 1.07 -7.50
CA GLY A 120 8.61 -0.32 -7.95
C GLY A 120 8.91 -1.31 -6.82
N MET A 121 9.60 -2.40 -7.16
CA MET A 121 9.96 -3.46 -6.21
C MET A 121 11.18 -3.06 -5.37
N ARG A 122 11.19 -3.43 -4.09
CA ARG A 122 12.27 -3.10 -3.14
C ARG A 122 13.48 -4.00 -3.38
N MET A 123 14.60 -3.41 -3.78
CA MET A 123 15.82 -4.15 -4.13
C MET A 123 16.41 -4.97 -2.98
N MET A 124 16.28 -4.48 -1.74
CA MET A 124 16.85 -5.10 -0.54
C MET A 124 16.28 -6.50 -0.25
N GLU A 125 15.11 -6.83 -0.80
CA GLU A 125 14.50 -8.15 -0.67
C GLU A 125 14.56 -8.98 -1.97
N SER A 126 15.22 -8.46 -3.01
CA SER A 126 15.51 -9.18 -4.25
C SER A 126 14.29 -9.94 -4.83
N LEU A 127 14.40 -11.24 -5.05
CA LEU A 127 13.33 -12.08 -5.60
C LEU A 127 12.07 -12.13 -4.72
N ILE A 128 12.21 -11.93 -3.41
CA ILE A 128 11.06 -11.86 -2.50
C ILE A 128 10.16 -10.67 -2.87
N SER A 129 10.77 -9.51 -3.16
CA SER A 129 10.02 -8.35 -3.66
C SER A 129 9.42 -8.60 -5.04
N LEU A 130 10.18 -9.18 -5.97
CA LEU A 130 9.68 -9.46 -7.31
C LEU A 130 8.51 -10.45 -7.31
N SER A 131 8.52 -11.44 -6.43
CA SER A 131 7.43 -12.40 -6.30
C SER A 131 6.10 -11.75 -5.88
N GLN A 132 6.15 -10.55 -5.25
CA GLN A 132 4.92 -9.83 -4.89
C GLN A 132 4.14 -9.37 -6.13
N MET A 133 4.78 -9.17 -7.27
CA MET A 133 4.07 -8.85 -8.52
C MET A 133 3.08 -9.96 -8.88
N THR A 134 3.54 -11.20 -8.90
CA THR A 134 2.69 -12.37 -9.18
C THR A 134 1.63 -12.55 -8.10
N ARG A 135 2.00 -12.45 -6.82
CA ARG A 135 1.08 -12.63 -5.70
C ARG A 135 -0.07 -11.62 -5.72
N THR A 136 0.23 -10.36 -5.93
CA THR A 136 -0.79 -9.30 -5.99
C THR A 136 -1.69 -9.44 -7.21
N THR A 137 -1.14 -9.81 -8.37
CA THR A 137 -1.94 -10.06 -9.59
C THR A 137 -2.89 -11.26 -9.40
N LEU A 138 -2.43 -12.35 -8.78
CA LEU A 138 -3.28 -13.51 -8.48
C LEU A 138 -4.40 -13.13 -7.50
N ALA A 139 -4.09 -12.34 -6.45
CA ALA A 139 -5.09 -11.88 -5.50
C ALA A 139 -6.17 -11.01 -6.17
N ILE A 140 -5.79 -10.12 -7.08
CA ILE A 140 -6.75 -9.32 -7.87
C ILE A 140 -7.64 -10.24 -8.73
N ASN A 141 -7.05 -11.27 -9.35
CA ASN A 141 -7.84 -12.24 -10.13
C ASN A 141 -8.85 -12.98 -9.24
N GLU A 142 -8.45 -13.36 -8.02
CA GLU A 142 -9.37 -13.97 -7.05
C GLU A 142 -10.50 -13.02 -6.65
N LEU A 143 -10.22 -11.74 -6.40
CA LEU A 143 -11.23 -10.72 -6.15
C LEU A 143 -12.24 -10.64 -7.32
N LYS A 144 -11.75 -10.61 -8.56
CA LYS A 144 -12.57 -10.58 -9.78
C LYS A 144 -13.43 -11.85 -9.92
N ASN A 145 -12.88 -13.02 -9.60
CA ASN A 145 -13.64 -14.29 -9.62
C ASN A 145 -14.79 -14.31 -8.59
N ASN A 146 -14.68 -13.49 -7.54
CA ASN A 146 -15.76 -13.26 -6.57
C ASN A 146 -16.75 -12.15 -7.01
N ASN A 147 -16.66 -11.67 -8.26
CA ASN A 147 -17.48 -10.58 -8.83
C ASN A 147 -17.41 -9.27 -8.03
N LEU A 148 -16.26 -8.97 -7.44
CA LEU A 148 -16.02 -7.75 -6.68
C LEU A 148 -15.20 -6.75 -7.49
N PRO A 149 -15.58 -5.46 -7.50
CA PRO A 149 -14.84 -4.42 -8.21
C PRO A 149 -13.45 -4.20 -7.66
N TYR A 150 -12.45 -4.11 -8.55
CA TYR A 150 -11.13 -3.61 -8.28
C TYR A 150 -10.97 -2.21 -8.87
N LEU A 151 -10.70 -1.22 -8.03
CA LEU A 151 -10.54 0.18 -8.41
C LEU A 151 -9.13 0.64 -8.09
N VAL A 152 -8.49 1.36 -9.00
CA VAL A 152 -7.14 1.91 -8.79
C VAL A 152 -7.13 3.41 -8.97
N CYS A 153 -6.63 4.12 -7.97
CA CYS A 153 -6.27 5.52 -8.05
C CYS A 153 -4.75 5.63 -8.20
N ILE A 154 -4.27 5.87 -9.41
CA ILE A 154 -2.85 6.06 -9.70
C ILE A 154 -2.44 7.45 -9.24
N THR A 155 -1.40 7.53 -8.40
CA THR A 155 -0.86 8.80 -7.91
C THR A 155 0.60 8.99 -8.31
N ASP A 156 1.12 10.19 -8.19
CA ASP A 156 2.52 10.52 -8.52
C ASP A 156 3.44 10.33 -7.29
N PRO A 157 4.52 9.53 -7.46
CA PRO A 157 4.84 8.67 -8.60
C PRO A 157 4.17 7.29 -8.49
N THR A 158 3.81 6.68 -9.63
CA THR A 158 3.48 5.25 -9.73
C THR A 158 4.23 4.71 -10.94
N ALA A 159 5.21 3.82 -10.74
CA ALA A 159 6.11 3.39 -11.80
C ALA A 159 6.64 1.96 -11.60
N GLY A 160 7.36 1.47 -12.60
CA GLY A 160 8.09 0.19 -12.54
C GLY A 160 7.19 -1.01 -12.27
N GLY A 161 7.65 -1.89 -11.37
CA GLY A 161 6.92 -3.11 -11.03
C GLY A 161 5.54 -2.89 -10.41
N ILE A 162 5.27 -1.73 -9.81
CA ILE A 162 3.94 -1.38 -9.30
C ILE A 162 2.96 -1.23 -10.46
N THR A 163 3.34 -0.45 -11.47
CA THR A 163 2.55 -0.29 -12.69
C THR A 163 2.36 -1.61 -13.43
N ALA A 164 3.43 -2.42 -13.50
CA ALA A 164 3.40 -3.72 -14.19
C ALA A 164 2.71 -4.85 -13.39
N SER A 165 2.11 -4.57 -12.26
CA SER A 165 1.41 -5.57 -11.42
C SER A 165 0.04 -5.10 -10.97
N TYR A 166 -0.07 -4.51 -9.79
CA TYR A 166 -1.36 -4.23 -9.17
C TYR A 166 -1.94 -2.84 -9.51
N ALA A 167 -1.20 -1.96 -10.18
CA ALA A 167 -1.72 -0.63 -10.51
C ALA A 167 -2.37 -0.53 -11.90
N MET A 168 -2.32 -1.60 -12.71
CA MET A 168 -2.98 -1.66 -14.03
C MET A 168 -3.69 -2.99 -14.27
#